data_656f8a8bb5ceca1b4ec0f62d66827775
#
_entry.id   656f8a8bb5ceca1b4ec0f62d66827775
#
_cell.length_a   1.000
_cell.length_b   1.000
_cell.length_c   1.000
_cell.angle_alpha   90.00
_cell.angle_beta   90.00
_cell.angle_gamma   90.00
#
_symmetry.space_group_name_H-M   'P 1'
#
loop_
_entity.id
_entity.type
_entity.pdbx_description
1 polymer ?
#
loop_
_entity_poly.entity_id
_entity_poly.type
_entity_poly.pdbx_seq_one_letter_code
_entity_poly.pdbx_strand_id
1 'polypeptide(L)'
;MFRIILLFYCFLQIGIVQSQFPPAAGKEGSTAIKADSNCFIAWAVSAESQIGLRDISTPDSGFASIGSNNSVLGKALKDGVLSLGDAGEVTLYFSSGIVNGEGFDFAVFENAFNDSFLELAHVEISADGNKFFRFPSISLSETNLQTDAFGATYPEKIHNLAGKYRMPFGTPFDISEIDSNDNPLPPVFYYVRLIDVVGSISPVLGTVDSKGNLINDPWPTNFASSGFDLDAVGVINTAQTNSRHAMDKEGIRISQTESKIWIHSNQPLSDIMVYDFSGRNLLFKKANRYDTEFYIENLQRGSYIIKTGTHSQIIWVE
;
A
#
# COMPACT_ATOMS: atom_id res chain seq x y z
N MET A 1 16.56 17.39 -73.76
CA MET A 1 16.89 16.18 -72.95
C MET A 1 16.95 16.61 -71.48
N PHE A 2 15.78 16.61 -70.81
CA PHE A 2 15.66 17.02 -69.40
C PHE A 2 15.82 15.79 -68.53
N ARG A 3 16.82 15.77 -67.63
CA ARG A 3 17.00 14.73 -66.59
C ARG A 3 16.24 15.17 -65.32
N ILE A 4 15.17 14.46 -64.99
CA ILE A 4 14.47 14.61 -63.72
C ILE A 4 15.27 13.82 -62.69
N ILE A 5 15.79 14.53 -61.68
CA ILE A 5 16.44 13.90 -60.50
C ILE A 5 15.31 13.71 -59.47
N LEU A 6 14.95 12.44 -59.24
CA LEU A 6 14.00 12.06 -58.18
C LEU A 6 14.77 11.98 -56.87
N LEU A 7 14.58 12.94 -55.95
CA LEU A 7 15.09 12.86 -54.60
C LEU A 7 14.14 11.99 -53.76
N PHE A 8 14.59 10.79 -53.38
CA PHE A 8 13.92 9.96 -52.37
C PHE A 8 14.20 10.55 -51.00
N TYR A 9 13.20 11.18 -50.37
CA TYR A 9 13.22 11.51 -48.95
C TYR A 9 12.87 10.23 -48.14
N CYS A 10 13.90 9.60 -47.56
CA CYS A 10 13.69 8.53 -46.58
C CYS A 10 13.28 9.16 -45.25
N PHE A 11 11.98 9.17 -44.91
CA PHE A 11 11.53 9.53 -43.58
C PHE A 11 11.92 8.42 -42.61
N LEU A 12 12.96 8.64 -41.82
CA LEU A 12 13.27 7.84 -40.66
C LEU A 12 12.17 8.09 -39.64
N GLN A 13 11.17 7.23 -39.56
CA GLN A 13 10.23 7.22 -38.43
C GLN A 13 10.99 6.69 -37.22
N ILE A 14 11.44 7.60 -36.36
CA ILE A 14 11.88 7.26 -35.01
C ILE A 14 10.61 6.89 -34.26
N GLY A 15 10.29 5.61 -34.19
CA GLY A 15 9.26 5.09 -33.32
C GLY A 15 9.69 5.40 -31.88
N ILE A 16 8.99 6.30 -31.21
CA ILE A 16 9.08 6.44 -29.76
C ILE A 16 8.53 5.14 -29.20
N VAL A 17 9.39 4.26 -28.71
CA VAL A 17 8.98 3.11 -27.91
C VAL A 17 8.49 3.71 -26.58
N GLN A 18 7.20 3.95 -26.50
CA GLN A 18 6.56 4.32 -25.24
C GLN A 18 6.60 3.08 -24.33
N SER A 19 7.14 3.23 -23.13
CA SER A 19 7.09 2.14 -22.14
C SER A 19 5.63 1.81 -21.87
N GLN A 20 5.30 0.55 -21.70
CA GLN A 20 3.89 0.14 -21.54
C GLN A 20 3.38 0.48 -20.15
N PHE A 21 4.27 0.45 -19.14
CA PHE A 21 3.97 0.81 -17.75
C PHE A 21 4.94 1.88 -17.24
N PRO A 22 4.61 2.57 -16.13
CA PRO A 22 5.45 3.60 -15.55
C PRO A 22 6.91 3.15 -15.37
N PRO A 23 7.87 4.02 -15.73
CA PRO A 23 9.30 3.69 -15.68
C PRO A 23 9.86 3.70 -14.25
N ALA A 24 11.14 3.37 -14.12
CA ALA A 24 11.90 3.33 -12.88
C ALA A 24 11.78 4.62 -12.05
N ALA A 25 11.99 4.52 -10.75
CA ALA A 25 11.91 5.63 -9.81
C ALA A 25 12.81 6.80 -10.21
N GLY A 26 12.26 8.02 -10.17
CA GLY A 26 12.96 9.25 -10.54
C GLY A 26 13.05 9.54 -12.05
N LYS A 27 12.45 8.73 -12.89
CA LYS A 27 12.26 9.00 -14.32
C LYS A 27 10.93 9.74 -14.55
N GLU A 28 10.86 10.51 -15.62
CA GLU A 28 9.61 11.18 -16.03
C GLU A 28 8.50 10.14 -16.29
N GLY A 29 7.32 10.33 -15.72
CA GLY A 29 6.20 9.39 -15.79
C GLY A 29 6.24 8.25 -14.75
N SER A 30 7.25 8.21 -13.86
CA SER A 30 7.28 7.25 -12.75
C SER A 30 6.17 7.52 -11.74
N THR A 31 5.54 6.45 -11.24
CA THR A 31 4.55 6.51 -10.15
C THR A 31 5.14 6.18 -8.79
N ALA A 32 6.45 5.97 -8.70
CA ALA A 32 7.16 5.64 -7.47
C ALA A 32 6.98 6.72 -6.39
N ILE A 33 6.62 6.34 -5.17
CA ILE A 33 6.41 7.26 -4.06
C ILE A 33 7.53 7.10 -3.03
N LYS A 34 8.23 8.20 -2.75
CA LYS A 34 9.34 8.18 -1.79
C LYS A 34 8.86 7.96 -0.35
N ALA A 35 9.57 7.16 0.45
CA ALA A 35 9.20 6.75 1.81
C ALA A 35 8.98 7.92 2.79
N ASP A 36 9.67 9.05 2.59
CA ASP A 36 9.54 10.27 3.39
C ASP A 36 8.43 11.22 2.89
N SER A 37 7.60 10.79 1.94
CA SER A 37 6.47 11.58 1.44
C SER A 37 5.43 11.83 2.54
N ASN A 38 4.94 13.07 2.62
CA ASN A 38 3.90 13.45 3.57
C ASN A 38 2.50 12.85 3.24
N CYS A 39 2.35 12.17 2.11
CA CYS A 39 1.10 11.49 1.77
C CYS A 39 0.82 10.27 2.65
N PHE A 40 1.85 9.66 3.25
CA PHE A 40 1.68 8.50 4.13
C PHE A 40 1.22 8.92 5.52
N ILE A 41 0.02 8.51 5.90
CA ILE A 41 -0.67 8.91 7.12
C ILE A 41 -0.86 7.77 8.12
N ALA A 42 -0.71 6.52 7.68
CA ALA A 42 -0.75 5.34 8.54
C ALA A 42 0.20 4.24 8.01
N TRP A 43 0.54 3.31 8.89
CA TRP A 43 1.45 2.21 8.65
C TRP A 43 0.93 0.95 9.35
N ALA A 44 1.41 -0.23 8.95
CA ALA A 44 1.04 -1.49 9.59
C ALA A 44 1.36 -1.48 11.08
N VAL A 45 0.47 -2.06 11.89
CA VAL A 45 0.61 -2.16 13.36
C VAL A 45 0.77 -3.59 13.85
N SER A 46 0.45 -4.57 13.02
CA SER A 46 0.80 -5.99 13.25
C SER A 46 0.98 -6.71 11.92
N ALA A 47 1.69 -7.83 11.96
CA ALA A 47 1.94 -8.69 10.81
C ALA A 47 1.94 -10.15 11.23
N GLU A 48 1.50 -11.04 10.33
CA GLU A 48 1.59 -12.48 10.46
C GLU A 48 2.13 -13.05 9.14
N SER A 49 3.15 -13.92 9.20
CA SER A 49 3.82 -14.45 8.02
C SER A 49 3.86 -15.96 7.99
N GLN A 50 3.84 -16.53 6.80
CA GLN A 50 4.20 -17.90 6.49
C GLN A 50 5.42 -17.83 5.55
N ILE A 51 6.60 -18.07 6.14
CA ILE A 51 7.86 -17.97 5.40
C ILE A 51 8.03 -19.14 4.45
N GLY A 52 8.36 -18.85 3.20
CA GLY A 52 8.61 -19.80 2.14
C GLY A 52 10.04 -20.37 2.16
N LEU A 53 10.30 -21.29 1.23
CA LEU A 53 11.60 -21.92 1.07
C LEU A 53 12.62 -20.94 0.49
N ARG A 54 13.91 -21.16 0.75
CA ARG A 54 14.99 -20.43 0.08
C ARG A 54 15.03 -20.74 -1.42
N ASP A 55 14.67 -21.96 -1.78
CA ASP A 55 14.58 -22.42 -3.14
C ASP A 55 13.57 -23.56 -3.20
N ILE A 56 12.41 -23.28 -3.77
CA ILE A 56 11.31 -24.25 -3.88
C ILE A 56 11.69 -25.47 -4.76
N SER A 57 12.67 -25.32 -5.64
CA SER A 57 13.20 -26.43 -6.45
C SER A 57 14.10 -27.37 -5.65
N THR A 58 14.58 -26.91 -4.48
CA THR A 58 15.48 -27.63 -3.58
C THR A 58 14.98 -27.50 -2.13
N PRO A 59 13.89 -28.19 -1.75
CA PRO A 59 13.23 -28.03 -0.45
C PRO A 59 14.12 -28.24 0.77
N ASP A 60 15.17 -29.07 0.65
CA ASP A 60 16.16 -29.30 1.71
C ASP A 60 17.04 -28.08 1.99
N SER A 61 17.00 -27.03 1.18
CA SER A 61 17.70 -25.75 1.41
C SER A 61 17.19 -25.00 2.66
N GLY A 62 16.01 -25.35 3.17
CA GLY A 62 15.35 -24.72 4.29
C GLY A 62 14.59 -23.44 3.91
N PHE A 63 14.18 -22.67 4.93
CA PHE A 63 13.36 -21.47 4.77
C PHE A 63 14.21 -20.20 4.70
N ALA A 64 13.68 -19.12 4.11
CA ALA A 64 14.23 -17.78 4.28
C ALA A 64 14.28 -17.42 5.79
N SER A 65 15.19 -16.53 6.19
CA SER A 65 15.43 -16.33 7.63
C SER A 65 15.89 -14.93 8.01
N ILE A 66 15.76 -13.96 7.11
CA ILE A 66 16.07 -12.56 7.40
C ILE A 66 14.83 -11.86 7.93
N GLY A 67 14.98 -11.14 9.04
CA GLY A 67 13.94 -10.32 9.63
C GLY A 67 12.93 -11.07 10.48
N SER A 68 11.85 -10.40 10.80
CA SER A 68 10.72 -10.90 11.58
C SER A 68 9.48 -10.06 11.30
N ASN A 69 8.31 -10.49 11.75
CA ASN A 69 7.06 -9.71 11.62
C ASN A 69 7.19 -8.28 12.19
N ASN A 70 8.01 -8.06 13.20
CA ASN A 70 8.23 -6.71 13.76
C ASN A 70 9.06 -5.81 12.83
N SER A 71 9.90 -6.37 11.96
CA SER A 71 10.74 -5.60 11.05
C SER A 71 9.94 -4.77 10.05
N VAL A 72 8.71 -5.19 9.74
CA VAL A 72 7.84 -4.57 8.70
C VAL A 72 6.75 -3.66 9.28
N LEU A 73 6.83 -3.36 10.58
CA LEU A 73 5.85 -2.52 11.27
C LEU A 73 6.30 -1.06 11.33
N GLY A 74 5.34 -0.15 11.15
CA GLY A 74 5.62 1.28 11.17
C GLY A 74 6.23 1.78 9.87
N LYS A 75 7.00 2.87 9.95
CA LYS A 75 7.52 3.58 8.77
C LYS A 75 8.62 2.79 8.06
N ALA A 76 8.62 2.86 6.73
CA ALA A 76 9.68 2.30 5.91
C ALA A 76 11.09 2.83 6.29
N LEU A 77 12.11 2.05 5.99
CA LEU A 77 13.53 2.33 6.19
C LEU A 77 13.95 2.42 7.69
N LYS A 78 13.23 1.75 8.57
CA LYS A 78 13.47 1.88 10.02
C LYS A 78 14.10 0.63 10.64
N ASP A 79 13.47 -0.51 10.49
CA ASP A 79 13.76 -1.69 11.32
C ASP A 79 14.25 -2.92 10.51
N GLY A 80 14.68 -2.72 9.26
CA GLY A 80 15.11 -3.77 8.34
C GLY A 80 13.95 -4.32 7.52
N VAL A 81 14.10 -5.55 7.01
CA VAL A 81 13.14 -6.19 6.12
C VAL A 81 12.70 -7.55 6.66
N LEU A 82 11.65 -8.11 6.07
CA LEU A 82 11.24 -9.50 6.23
C LEU A 82 11.33 -10.19 4.86
N SER A 83 12.26 -11.16 4.73
CA SER A 83 12.38 -11.99 3.54
C SER A 83 11.31 -13.07 3.53
N LEU A 84 10.49 -13.10 2.49
CA LEU A 84 9.36 -14.02 2.41
C LEU A 84 9.76 -15.43 2.01
N GLY A 85 10.82 -15.61 1.22
CA GLY A 85 11.16 -16.88 0.60
C GLY A 85 10.19 -17.26 -0.54
N ASP A 86 10.58 -18.24 -1.34
CA ASP A 86 9.78 -18.73 -2.48
C ASP A 86 8.34 -19.10 -2.04
N ALA A 87 7.35 -18.45 -2.63
CA ALA A 87 5.93 -18.60 -2.31
C ALA A 87 5.54 -18.29 -0.85
N GLY A 88 6.39 -17.60 -0.10
CA GLY A 88 6.06 -17.11 1.24
C GLY A 88 5.06 -15.97 1.21
N GLU A 89 4.37 -15.77 2.32
CA GLU A 89 3.39 -14.70 2.42
C GLU A 89 3.45 -13.97 3.77
N VAL A 90 2.99 -12.72 3.76
CA VAL A 90 2.78 -11.93 4.97
C VAL A 90 1.48 -11.16 4.88
N THR A 91 0.70 -11.18 5.95
CA THR A 91 -0.52 -10.39 6.11
C THR A 91 -0.29 -9.30 7.14
N LEU A 92 -0.45 -8.05 6.73
CA LEU A 92 -0.31 -6.88 7.60
C LEU A 92 -1.68 -6.33 7.99
N TYR A 93 -1.79 -5.83 9.22
CA TYR A 93 -3.01 -5.21 9.74
C TYR A 93 -2.85 -3.70 9.97
N PHE A 94 -3.91 -2.95 9.63
CA PHE A 94 -3.99 -1.48 9.71
C PHE A 94 -5.19 -1.04 10.54
N SER A 95 -4.95 -0.53 11.73
CA SER A 95 -6.02 -0.09 12.64
C SER A 95 -6.84 1.09 12.12
N SER A 96 -6.24 1.93 11.26
CA SER A 96 -6.93 3.08 10.63
C SER A 96 -7.88 2.69 9.49
N GLY A 97 -7.77 1.46 8.98
CA GLY A 97 -8.40 1.04 7.74
C GLY A 97 -7.83 1.75 6.50
N ILE A 98 -8.01 1.14 5.34
CA ILE A 98 -7.63 1.64 4.02
C ILE A 98 -8.91 1.79 3.22
N VAL A 99 -9.08 2.89 2.51
CA VAL A 99 -10.26 3.13 1.67
C VAL A 99 -9.83 3.49 0.26
N ASN A 100 -10.71 3.23 -0.71
CA ASN A 100 -10.55 3.71 -2.07
C ASN A 100 -10.80 5.24 -2.09
N GLY A 101 -9.73 6.01 -2.26
CA GLY A 101 -9.73 7.48 -2.36
C GLY A 101 -9.45 7.97 -3.78
N GLU A 102 -9.02 9.20 -3.91
CA GLU A 102 -8.55 9.74 -5.18
C GLU A 102 -7.09 9.33 -5.42
N GLY A 103 -6.82 8.63 -6.52
CA GLY A 103 -5.49 8.12 -6.89
C GLY A 103 -5.04 6.93 -6.06
N PHE A 104 -3.77 6.88 -5.70
CA PHE A 104 -3.22 5.74 -4.97
C PHE A 104 -3.63 5.73 -3.49
N ASP A 105 -3.94 4.54 -2.96
CA ASP A 105 -4.45 4.35 -1.61
C ASP A 105 -3.37 3.90 -0.61
N PHE A 106 -2.38 3.18 -1.07
CA PHE A 106 -1.22 2.77 -0.27
C PHE A 106 -0.03 2.46 -1.18
N ALA A 107 1.15 2.28 -0.58
CA ALA A 107 2.35 1.83 -1.28
C ALA A 107 3.11 0.77 -0.49
N VAL A 108 3.70 -0.18 -1.20
CA VAL A 108 4.54 -1.27 -0.67
C VAL A 108 6.01 -0.91 -0.90
N PHE A 109 6.82 -1.02 0.14
CA PHE A 109 8.26 -0.77 0.13
C PHE A 109 9.02 -2.08 0.21
N GLU A 110 10.02 -2.20 -0.62
CA GLU A 110 10.94 -3.32 -0.75
C GLU A 110 12.38 -2.77 -0.78
N ASN A 111 13.40 -3.58 -0.51
CA ASN A 111 14.77 -3.11 -0.30
C ASN A 111 15.67 -3.16 -1.55
N ALA A 112 15.14 -3.33 -2.75
CA ALA A 112 15.92 -3.37 -4.00
C ALA A 112 16.95 -2.24 -4.10
N PHE A 113 18.21 -2.59 -4.43
CA PHE A 113 19.32 -1.65 -4.43
C PHE A 113 19.39 -0.78 -5.69
N ASN A 114 18.77 -1.23 -6.78
CA ASN A 114 18.85 -0.55 -8.08
C ASN A 114 17.54 -0.75 -8.87
N ASP A 115 17.46 -0.12 -10.02
CA ASP A 115 16.24 -0.08 -10.84
C ASP A 115 15.99 -1.36 -11.68
N SER A 116 16.84 -2.38 -11.57
CA SER A 116 16.72 -3.59 -12.38
C SER A 116 16.83 -4.90 -11.59
N PHE A 117 17.39 -4.89 -10.38
CA PHE A 117 17.30 -6.03 -9.48
C PHE A 117 16.04 -5.87 -8.62
N LEU A 118 14.94 -6.45 -9.10
CA LEU A 118 13.62 -6.28 -8.52
C LEU A 118 13.03 -7.66 -8.24
N GLU A 119 12.78 -7.96 -6.99
CA GLU A 119 12.04 -9.14 -6.55
C GLU A 119 10.58 -8.75 -6.35
N LEU A 120 9.65 -9.58 -6.83
CA LEU A 120 8.26 -9.19 -6.99
C LEU A 120 7.33 -9.93 -6.03
N ALA A 121 6.22 -9.29 -5.66
CA ALA A 121 5.15 -9.94 -4.90
C ALA A 121 3.77 -9.54 -5.41
N HIS A 122 2.82 -10.50 -5.38
CA HIS A 122 1.40 -10.21 -5.51
C HIS A 122 0.89 -9.46 -4.29
N VAL A 123 -0.07 -8.59 -4.52
CA VAL A 123 -0.71 -7.79 -3.46
C VAL A 123 -2.20 -8.07 -3.43
N GLU A 124 -2.72 -8.28 -2.24
CA GLU A 124 -4.13 -8.51 -1.96
C GLU A 124 -4.59 -7.66 -0.79
N ILE A 125 -5.87 -7.32 -0.76
CA ILE A 125 -6.48 -6.59 0.35
C ILE A 125 -7.70 -7.32 0.89
N SER A 126 -7.99 -7.13 2.19
CA SER A 126 -9.13 -7.74 2.85
C SER A 126 -9.71 -6.83 3.92
N ALA A 127 -11.03 -6.90 4.12
CA ALA A 127 -11.71 -6.22 5.22
C ALA A 127 -11.68 -7.03 6.53
N ASP A 128 -11.66 -8.36 6.45
CA ASP A 128 -11.88 -9.27 7.57
C ASP A 128 -10.73 -10.26 7.82
N GLY A 129 -9.67 -10.20 6.97
CA GLY A 129 -8.54 -11.12 7.03
C GLY A 129 -8.82 -12.52 6.47
N ASN A 130 -10.02 -12.78 5.95
CA ASN A 130 -10.42 -14.08 5.41
C ASN A 130 -10.66 -14.03 3.91
N LYS A 131 -11.46 -13.07 3.43
CA LYS A 131 -11.73 -12.88 2.01
C LYS A 131 -10.80 -11.82 1.47
N PHE A 132 -9.90 -12.23 0.58
CA PHE A 132 -8.94 -11.35 -0.07
C PHE A 132 -9.32 -11.03 -1.51
N PHE A 133 -9.00 -9.82 -1.94
CA PHE A 133 -9.16 -9.29 -3.29
C PHE A 133 -7.76 -8.98 -3.84
N ARG A 134 -7.37 -9.65 -4.92
CA ARG A 134 -6.05 -9.49 -5.55
C ARG A 134 -6.06 -8.35 -6.55
N PHE A 135 -5.02 -7.54 -6.53
CA PHE A 135 -4.76 -6.58 -7.58
C PHE A 135 -4.46 -7.29 -8.90
N PRO A 136 -5.04 -6.83 -10.03
CA PRO A 136 -4.78 -7.42 -11.33
C PRO A 136 -3.34 -7.09 -11.76
N SER A 137 -2.46 -8.09 -11.71
CA SER A 137 -1.05 -7.95 -12.06
C SER A 137 -0.79 -8.28 -13.53
N ILE A 138 0.23 -7.64 -14.12
CA ILE A 138 0.72 -7.95 -15.47
C ILE A 138 2.24 -7.97 -15.45
N SER A 139 2.84 -9.03 -16.02
CA SER A 139 4.26 -9.11 -16.31
C SER A 139 4.47 -9.31 -17.81
N LEU A 140 5.25 -8.43 -18.41
CA LEU A 140 5.71 -8.50 -19.79
C LEU A 140 7.18 -8.93 -19.84
N SER A 141 7.71 -9.51 -18.76
CA SER A 141 9.05 -10.08 -18.71
C SER A 141 9.14 -11.24 -19.69
N GLU A 142 10.25 -11.32 -20.42
CA GLU A 142 10.47 -12.42 -21.37
C GLU A 142 10.71 -13.73 -20.63
N THR A 143 10.10 -14.81 -21.11
CA THR A 143 10.17 -16.13 -20.47
C THR A 143 10.91 -17.16 -21.33
N ASN A 144 11.70 -16.71 -22.31
CA ASN A 144 12.56 -17.55 -23.14
C ASN A 144 13.91 -17.88 -22.48
N LEU A 145 14.30 -17.11 -21.47
CA LEU A 145 15.50 -17.30 -20.66
C LEU A 145 15.18 -16.96 -19.21
N GLN A 146 15.57 -17.81 -18.27
CA GLN A 146 15.43 -17.56 -16.85
C GLN A 146 16.28 -16.35 -16.42
N THR A 147 15.66 -15.41 -15.73
CA THR A 147 16.37 -14.36 -14.98
C THR A 147 17.12 -15.04 -13.83
N ASP A 148 18.43 -15.00 -13.85
CA ASP A 148 19.25 -15.62 -12.79
C ASP A 148 19.14 -14.83 -11.46
N ALA A 149 19.75 -15.38 -10.40
CA ALA A 149 19.68 -14.83 -9.04
C ALA A 149 20.08 -13.33 -8.90
N PHE A 150 20.79 -12.79 -9.86
CA PHE A 150 21.22 -11.38 -9.92
C PHE A 150 20.86 -10.73 -11.25
N GLY A 151 19.91 -11.32 -11.96
CA GLY A 151 19.46 -10.85 -13.27
C GLY A 151 18.59 -9.60 -13.19
N ALA A 152 18.11 -9.14 -14.34
CA ALA A 152 17.42 -7.87 -14.46
C ALA A 152 15.91 -8.04 -14.73
N THR A 153 15.11 -7.37 -13.92
CA THR A 153 13.67 -7.16 -14.11
C THR A 153 13.43 -5.66 -14.31
N TYR A 154 12.61 -5.28 -15.29
CA TYR A 154 12.46 -3.87 -15.69
C TYR A 154 11.08 -3.33 -15.28
N PRO A 155 11.01 -2.18 -14.56
CA PRO A 155 9.75 -1.58 -14.11
C PRO A 155 8.73 -1.36 -15.23
N GLU A 156 9.19 -0.99 -16.43
CA GLU A 156 8.34 -0.74 -17.61
C GLU A 156 7.57 -1.97 -18.10
N LYS A 157 7.97 -3.15 -17.65
CA LYS A 157 7.32 -4.43 -17.97
C LYS A 157 6.39 -4.93 -16.87
N ILE A 158 6.29 -4.21 -15.74
CA ILE A 158 5.59 -4.65 -14.52
C ILE A 158 4.45 -3.72 -14.18
N HIS A 159 3.28 -4.29 -13.88
CA HIS A 159 2.11 -3.58 -13.36
C HIS A 159 1.48 -4.34 -12.20
N ASN A 160 1.11 -3.62 -11.14
CA ASN A 160 0.45 -4.14 -9.94
C ASN A 160 1.14 -5.36 -9.30
N LEU A 161 2.47 -5.35 -9.32
CA LEU A 161 3.30 -6.22 -8.49
C LEU A 161 4.14 -5.33 -7.57
N ALA A 162 4.19 -5.65 -6.29
CA ALA A 162 5.10 -4.99 -5.35
C ALA A 162 6.56 -5.29 -5.73
N GLY A 163 7.52 -4.48 -5.28
CA GLY A 163 8.94 -4.61 -5.66
C GLY A 163 9.31 -3.96 -6.98
N LYS A 164 8.37 -3.30 -7.66
CA LYS A 164 8.63 -2.61 -8.92
C LYS A 164 9.67 -1.50 -8.82
N TYR A 165 9.85 -0.90 -7.66
CA TYR A 165 10.71 0.27 -7.47
C TYR A 165 11.76 0.02 -6.39
N ARG A 166 13.00 0.45 -6.67
CA ARG A 166 14.11 0.38 -5.74
C ARG A 166 13.89 1.24 -4.50
N MET A 167 14.54 0.88 -3.40
CA MET A 167 14.65 1.71 -2.19
C MET A 167 15.21 3.12 -2.53
N PRO A 168 14.72 4.23 -1.94
CA PRO A 168 13.69 4.33 -0.91
C PRO A 168 12.27 4.59 -1.46
N PHE A 169 11.91 4.03 -2.58
CA PHE A 169 10.63 4.26 -3.24
C PHE A 169 9.70 3.05 -3.10
N GLY A 170 8.43 3.33 -2.80
CA GLY A 170 7.37 2.31 -2.75
C GLY A 170 6.61 2.20 -4.06
N THR A 171 6.12 1.00 -4.33
CA THR A 171 5.20 0.70 -5.42
C THR A 171 3.78 1.03 -4.97
N PRO A 172 3.10 2.02 -5.59
CA PRO A 172 1.76 2.42 -5.20
C PRO A 172 0.69 1.49 -5.78
N PHE A 173 -0.45 1.43 -5.07
CA PHE A 173 -1.63 0.65 -5.44
C PHE A 173 -2.89 1.51 -5.31
N ASP A 174 -3.79 1.40 -6.30
CA ASP A 174 -5.09 2.07 -6.37
C ASP A 174 -6.18 0.99 -6.30
N ILE A 175 -7.02 1.02 -5.27
CA ILE A 175 -8.09 0.03 -5.04
C ILE A 175 -9.10 0.04 -6.18
N SER A 176 -9.26 1.16 -6.90
CA SER A 176 -10.15 1.24 -8.05
C SER A 176 -9.77 0.31 -9.21
N GLU A 177 -8.53 -0.19 -9.23
CA GLU A 177 -8.05 -1.15 -10.25
C GLU A 177 -8.53 -2.59 -10.00
N ILE A 178 -9.07 -2.89 -8.82
CA ILE A 178 -9.64 -4.22 -8.53
C ILE A 178 -11.01 -4.33 -9.19
N ASP A 179 -11.19 -5.34 -10.05
CA ASP A 179 -12.47 -5.61 -10.69
C ASP A 179 -13.53 -6.01 -9.65
N SER A 180 -14.57 -5.21 -9.54
CA SER A 180 -15.67 -5.37 -8.59
C SER A 180 -17.00 -5.78 -9.24
N ASN A 181 -17.02 -6.08 -10.55
CA ASN A 181 -18.27 -6.35 -11.29
C ASN A 181 -19.06 -7.53 -10.73
N ASP A 182 -18.36 -8.63 -10.40
CA ASP A 182 -18.99 -9.85 -9.86
C ASP A 182 -18.98 -9.92 -8.33
N ASN A 183 -18.26 -9.00 -7.65
CA ASN A 183 -18.02 -9.09 -6.22
C ASN A 183 -17.76 -7.71 -5.61
N PRO A 184 -18.81 -7.00 -5.15
CA PRO A 184 -18.68 -5.67 -4.61
C PRO A 184 -17.61 -5.58 -3.53
N LEU A 185 -16.74 -4.58 -3.63
CA LEU A 185 -15.67 -4.34 -2.67
C LEU A 185 -16.24 -3.77 -1.36
N PRO A 186 -15.70 -4.19 -0.20
CA PRO A 186 -15.96 -3.54 1.08
C PRO A 186 -15.54 -2.05 1.03
N PRO A 187 -16.23 -1.17 1.77
CA PRO A 187 -15.88 0.26 1.81
C PRO A 187 -14.57 0.54 2.55
N VAL A 188 -14.12 -0.38 3.40
CA VAL A 188 -12.89 -0.26 4.22
C VAL A 188 -12.17 -1.60 4.26
N PHE A 189 -10.87 -1.57 4.09
CA PHE A 189 -9.98 -2.72 4.19
C PHE A 189 -9.04 -2.52 5.39
N TYR A 190 -8.79 -3.59 6.13
CA TYR A 190 -7.90 -3.56 7.30
C TYR A 190 -6.64 -4.40 7.11
N TYR A 191 -6.57 -5.20 6.05
CA TYR A 191 -5.47 -6.12 5.81
C TYR A 191 -4.90 -5.93 4.41
N VAL A 192 -3.57 -5.98 4.32
CA VAL A 192 -2.82 -6.13 3.07
C VAL A 192 -2.02 -7.42 3.17
N ARG A 193 -2.16 -8.30 2.19
CA ARG A 193 -1.36 -9.51 2.06
C ARG A 193 -0.42 -9.39 0.88
N LEU A 194 0.84 -9.74 1.10
CA LEU A 194 1.83 -9.90 0.05
C LEU A 194 2.17 -11.38 -0.06
N ILE A 195 2.28 -11.86 -1.30
CA ILE A 195 2.64 -13.23 -1.63
C ILE A 195 3.80 -13.17 -2.60
N ASP A 196 4.91 -13.76 -2.22
CA ASP A 196 6.12 -13.82 -3.04
C ASP A 196 5.86 -14.42 -4.42
N VAL A 197 6.49 -13.85 -5.42
CA VAL A 197 6.51 -14.38 -6.79
C VAL A 197 7.67 -15.33 -6.93
N VAL A 198 7.39 -16.62 -7.13
CA VAL A 198 8.42 -17.56 -7.55
C VAL A 198 8.78 -17.25 -9.01
N GLY A 199 9.92 -16.59 -9.24
CA GLY A 199 10.34 -16.05 -10.52
C GLY A 199 10.72 -17.09 -11.59
N SER A 200 10.45 -18.35 -11.33
CA SER A 200 10.77 -19.46 -12.25
C SER A 200 9.92 -19.44 -13.51
N ILE A 201 10.54 -19.59 -14.66
CA ILE A 201 9.83 -19.80 -15.95
C ILE A 201 9.34 -21.25 -16.14
N SER A 202 9.50 -22.11 -15.14
CA SER A 202 8.91 -23.45 -15.13
C SER A 202 7.42 -23.37 -14.86
N PRO A 203 6.54 -23.94 -15.73
CA PRO A 203 5.10 -23.94 -15.46
C PRO A 203 4.67 -24.71 -14.20
N VAL A 204 5.59 -25.49 -13.61
CA VAL A 204 5.32 -26.28 -12.39
C VAL A 204 5.65 -25.48 -11.12
N LEU A 205 6.64 -24.60 -11.18
CA LEU A 205 7.15 -23.86 -10.02
C LEU A 205 6.81 -22.38 -10.06
N GLY A 206 6.81 -21.79 -11.26
CA GLY A 206 6.68 -20.35 -11.46
C GLY A 206 5.30 -19.82 -11.15
N THR A 207 5.27 -18.61 -10.67
CA THR A 207 4.04 -17.83 -10.44
C THR A 207 3.55 -17.18 -11.73
N VAL A 208 2.24 -17.04 -11.89
CA VAL A 208 1.63 -16.39 -13.05
C VAL A 208 0.95 -15.09 -12.69
N ASP A 209 0.91 -14.16 -13.66
CA ASP A 209 0.15 -12.91 -13.57
C ASP A 209 -1.36 -13.14 -13.77
N SER A 210 -2.16 -12.08 -13.71
CA SER A 210 -3.62 -12.15 -13.89
C SER A 210 -4.07 -12.52 -15.30
N LYS A 211 -3.15 -12.63 -16.26
CA LYS A 211 -3.39 -13.09 -17.63
C LYS A 211 -2.91 -14.51 -17.87
N GLY A 212 -2.31 -15.15 -16.85
CA GLY A 212 -1.75 -16.48 -16.96
C GLY A 212 -0.33 -16.55 -17.56
N ASN A 213 0.35 -15.39 -17.69
CA ASN A 213 1.74 -15.37 -18.12
C ASN A 213 2.65 -15.65 -16.93
N LEU A 214 3.69 -16.45 -17.10
CA LEU A 214 4.73 -16.65 -16.10
C LEU A 214 5.43 -15.31 -15.81
N ILE A 215 5.67 -15.06 -14.54
CA ILE A 215 6.44 -13.89 -14.08
C ILE A 215 7.89 -14.35 -13.95
N ASN A 216 8.79 -13.67 -14.67
CA ASN A 216 10.22 -13.98 -14.65
C ASN A 216 10.95 -12.85 -13.93
N ASP A 217 11.35 -13.11 -12.71
CA ASP A 217 12.18 -12.24 -11.88
C ASP A 217 13.39 -13.01 -11.33
N PRO A 218 14.29 -12.43 -10.52
CA PRO A 218 15.51 -13.12 -10.06
C PRO A 218 15.23 -14.44 -9.37
N TRP A 219 15.63 -15.56 -9.97
CA TRP A 219 15.43 -16.90 -9.42
C TRP A 219 16.41 -17.93 -10.02
N PRO A 220 16.90 -18.96 -9.27
CA PRO A 220 16.68 -19.20 -7.85
C PRO A 220 17.55 -18.30 -6.94
N THR A 221 17.00 -17.85 -5.85
CA THR A 221 17.68 -17.01 -4.86
C THR A 221 17.96 -17.77 -3.57
N ASN A 222 18.71 -18.86 -3.62
CA ASN A 222 19.00 -19.74 -2.48
C ASN A 222 19.87 -19.07 -1.41
N PHE A 223 19.37 -17.99 -0.82
CA PHE A 223 20.02 -17.20 0.24
C PHE A 223 19.12 -17.14 1.49
N ALA A 224 19.67 -16.67 2.58
CA ALA A 224 18.88 -16.40 3.80
C ALA A 224 17.82 -15.30 3.57
N SER A 225 18.07 -14.40 2.60
CA SER A 225 17.21 -13.31 2.14
C SER A 225 16.49 -13.65 0.83
N SER A 226 16.09 -14.88 0.64
CA SER A 226 15.40 -15.32 -0.58
C SER A 226 14.00 -14.77 -0.69
N GLY A 227 13.55 -14.57 -1.93
CA GLY A 227 12.23 -14.05 -2.27
C GLY A 227 12.06 -12.57 -1.94
N PHE A 228 10.84 -12.10 -2.00
CA PHE A 228 10.49 -10.69 -1.76
C PHE A 228 10.89 -10.20 -0.37
N ASP A 229 11.63 -9.11 -0.30
CA ASP A 229 12.13 -8.50 0.93
C ASP A 229 11.26 -7.31 1.35
N LEU A 230 10.18 -7.58 2.11
CA LEU A 230 9.28 -6.52 2.57
C LEU A 230 9.96 -5.61 3.60
N ASP A 231 9.94 -4.29 3.36
CA ASP A 231 10.34 -3.26 4.33
C ASP A 231 9.11 -2.73 5.09
N ALA A 232 8.09 -2.21 4.39
CA ALA A 232 6.90 -1.67 5.01
C ALA A 232 5.74 -1.50 4.01
N VAL A 233 4.53 -1.21 4.55
CA VAL A 233 3.39 -0.73 3.74
C VAL A 233 2.87 0.55 4.36
N GLY A 234 2.89 1.64 3.56
CA GLY A 234 2.41 2.96 3.95
C GLY A 234 1.05 3.26 3.32
N VAL A 235 0.10 3.74 4.13
CA VAL A 235 -1.28 4.06 3.70
C VAL A 235 -1.43 5.55 3.42
N ILE A 236 -2.08 5.86 2.31
CA ILE A 236 -2.36 7.21 1.83
C ILE A 236 -3.80 7.60 2.15
N ASN A 237 -4.78 6.73 1.83
CA ASN A 237 -6.20 6.98 2.06
C ASN A 237 -6.74 6.08 3.16
N THR A 238 -7.16 6.66 4.30
CA THR A 238 -7.72 5.91 5.43
C THR A 238 -9.18 6.26 5.67
N ALA A 239 -9.92 5.34 6.30
CA ALA A 239 -11.29 5.59 6.74
C ALA A 239 -11.38 6.81 7.68
N GLN A 240 -10.31 7.07 8.44
CA GLN A 240 -10.22 8.24 9.32
C GLN A 240 -9.94 9.55 8.55
N THR A 241 -9.29 9.49 7.36
CA THR A 241 -9.05 10.69 6.54
C THR A 241 -10.29 11.15 5.81
N ASN A 242 -11.15 10.25 5.40
CA ASN A 242 -12.45 10.65 4.83
C ASN A 242 -13.34 11.34 5.88
N SER A 243 -13.16 11.05 7.17
CA SER A 243 -13.71 11.86 8.27
C SER A 243 -12.88 13.12 8.56
N ARG A 244 -11.60 13.21 8.13
CA ARG A 244 -10.73 14.40 8.26
C ARG A 244 -10.92 15.43 7.15
N HIS A 245 -11.41 15.04 5.97
CA HIS A 245 -11.73 15.98 4.88
C HIS A 245 -13.14 16.58 4.96
N ALA A 246 -14.00 16.03 5.78
CA ALA A 246 -15.15 16.79 6.27
C ALA A 246 -14.68 17.75 7.38
N MET A 247 -13.84 18.74 7.04
CA MET A 247 -13.99 20.03 7.70
C MET A 247 -15.40 20.46 7.34
N ASP A 248 -16.31 20.37 8.31
CA ASP A 248 -17.58 21.02 8.11
C ASP A 248 -17.35 22.51 7.83
N LYS A 249 -18.37 23.19 7.35
CA LYS A 249 -18.30 24.62 7.05
C LYS A 249 -17.90 25.47 8.28
N GLU A 250 -17.81 24.86 9.47
CA GLU A 250 -17.49 25.50 10.74
C GLU A 250 -16.02 25.29 11.18
N GLY A 251 -15.24 24.44 10.48
CA GLY A 251 -13.81 24.22 10.76
C GLY A 251 -13.53 23.49 12.07
N ILE A 252 -14.46 22.66 12.56
CA ILE A 252 -14.33 21.85 13.77
C ILE A 252 -13.84 20.46 13.40
N ARG A 253 -12.88 19.94 14.15
CA ARG A 253 -12.35 18.58 14.03
C ARG A 253 -12.48 17.84 15.35
N ILE A 254 -13.02 16.63 15.30
CA ILE A 254 -13.04 15.71 16.44
C ILE A 254 -12.19 14.50 16.06
N SER A 255 -11.18 14.20 16.88
CA SER A 255 -10.30 13.03 16.71
C SER A 255 -10.21 12.24 18.01
N GLN A 256 -9.91 10.97 17.94
CA GLN A 256 -9.85 10.06 19.07
C GLN A 256 -8.50 9.34 19.11
N THR A 257 -7.98 9.15 20.32
CA THR A 257 -6.95 8.17 20.66
C THR A 257 -7.54 7.19 21.67
N GLU A 258 -6.84 6.11 22.02
CA GLU A 258 -7.33 5.05 22.94
C GLU A 258 -7.97 5.55 24.24
N SER A 259 -7.55 6.69 24.77
CA SER A 259 -8.02 7.20 26.05
C SER A 259 -8.56 8.62 26.03
N LYS A 260 -8.48 9.33 24.89
CA LYS A 260 -8.81 10.75 24.80
C LYS A 260 -9.51 11.08 23.50
N ILE A 261 -10.48 11.99 23.59
CA ILE A 261 -11.12 12.61 22.44
C ILE A 261 -10.63 14.05 22.36
N TRP A 262 -10.10 14.42 21.21
CA TRP A 262 -9.64 15.76 20.92
C TRP A 262 -10.65 16.48 20.04
N ILE A 263 -11.01 17.69 20.43
CA ILE A 263 -11.82 18.61 19.66
C ILE A 263 -10.94 19.80 19.32
N HIS A 264 -10.73 20.04 18.05
CA HIS A 264 -9.92 21.15 17.53
C HIS A 264 -10.75 22.00 16.57
N SER A 265 -10.60 23.31 16.62
CA SER A 265 -11.32 24.24 15.76
C SER A 265 -10.41 25.38 15.30
N ASN A 266 -10.62 25.87 14.08
CA ASN A 266 -9.98 27.09 13.57
C ASN A 266 -10.71 28.39 14.03
N GLN A 267 -11.81 28.24 14.76
CA GLN A 267 -12.60 29.31 15.37
C GLN A 267 -12.80 28.99 16.85
N PRO A 268 -13.11 29.97 17.71
CA PRO A 268 -13.44 29.70 19.10
C PRO A 268 -14.56 28.68 19.23
N LEU A 269 -14.33 27.65 20.05
CA LEU A 269 -15.31 26.58 20.28
C LEU A 269 -16.54 27.11 21.02
N SER A 270 -17.70 26.58 20.69
CA SER A 270 -18.90 26.68 21.49
C SER A 270 -18.87 25.69 22.66
N ASP A 271 -19.81 25.81 23.58
CA ASP A 271 -19.95 24.89 24.70
C ASP A 271 -20.00 23.44 24.20
N ILE A 272 -19.29 22.53 24.89
CA ILE A 272 -19.16 21.15 24.52
C ILE A 272 -20.08 20.29 25.36
N MET A 273 -20.86 19.45 24.72
CA MET A 273 -21.80 18.51 25.34
C MET A 273 -21.52 17.10 24.83
N VAL A 274 -21.54 16.12 25.73
CA VAL A 274 -21.41 14.69 25.42
C VAL A 274 -22.65 13.97 25.89
N TYR A 275 -23.30 13.24 24.99
CA TYR A 275 -24.49 12.48 25.28
C TYR A 275 -24.24 10.99 25.05
N ASP A 276 -24.88 10.13 25.85
CA ASP A 276 -25.05 8.73 25.50
C ASP A 276 -26.16 8.55 24.43
N PHE A 277 -26.29 7.34 23.90
CA PHE A 277 -27.33 7.04 22.89
C PHE A 277 -28.77 7.09 23.43
N SER A 278 -28.96 7.16 24.75
CA SER A 278 -30.27 7.43 25.35
C SER A 278 -30.64 8.93 25.39
N GLY A 279 -29.71 9.78 24.93
CA GLY A 279 -29.87 11.25 24.97
C GLY A 279 -29.54 11.89 26.32
N ARG A 280 -28.99 11.12 27.27
CA ARG A 280 -28.58 11.63 28.59
C ARG A 280 -27.27 12.40 28.43
N ASN A 281 -27.24 13.64 28.91
CA ASN A 281 -26.01 14.45 28.96
C ASN A 281 -25.07 13.90 30.04
N LEU A 282 -23.89 13.48 29.63
CA LEU A 282 -22.84 12.91 30.48
C LEU A 282 -21.79 13.92 30.86
N LEU A 283 -21.55 14.91 29.99
CA LEU A 283 -20.57 15.95 30.21
C LEU A 283 -21.03 17.24 29.54
N PHE A 284 -20.96 18.33 30.31
CA PHE A 284 -21.10 19.70 29.82
C PHE A 284 -19.84 20.46 30.17
N LYS A 285 -19.18 21.08 29.20
CA LYS A 285 -18.05 21.96 29.41
C LYS A 285 -18.27 23.27 28.68
N LYS A 286 -18.28 24.37 29.46
CA LYS A 286 -18.35 25.71 28.93
C LYS A 286 -17.01 26.06 28.29
N ALA A 287 -17.02 26.38 26.98
CA ALA A 287 -15.86 26.86 26.27
C ALA A 287 -15.64 28.36 26.55
N ASN A 288 -14.37 28.77 26.62
CA ASN A 288 -14.01 30.19 26.67
C ASN A 288 -13.91 30.72 25.24
N ARG A 289 -14.12 32.02 25.04
CA ARG A 289 -14.11 32.68 23.72
C ARG A 289 -12.77 32.60 22.97
N TYR A 290 -11.74 31.96 23.53
CA TYR A 290 -10.43 31.76 22.91
C TYR A 290 -10.06 30.29 22.81
N ASP A 291 -10.91 29.38 23.32
CA ASP A 291 -10.61 27.95 23.26
C ASP A 291 -10.77 27.45 21.82
N THR A 292 -9.69 26.98 21.24
CA THR A 292 -9.66 26.32 19.92
C THR A 292 -9.39 24.83 20.02
N GLU A 293 -9.03 24.35 21.20
CA GLU A 293 -8.76 22.94 21.49
C GLU A 293 -9.40 22.50 22.80
N PHE A 294 -9.87 21.29 22.82
CA PHE A 294 -10.46 20.66 23.97
C PHE A 294 -10.26 19.17 23.95
N TYR A 295 -10.07 18.53 25.09
CA TYR A 295 -10.00 17.08 25.19
C TYR A 295 -10.93 16.53 26.28
N ILE A 296 -11.43 15.31 26.06
CA ILE A 296 -12.30 14.57 26.97
C ILE A 296 -11.57 13.28 27.33
N GLU A 297 -11.49 12.99 28.62
CA GLU A 297 -10.90 11.80 29.19
C GLU A 297 -11.93 11.02 30.01
N ASN A 298 -11.62 9.77 30.32
CA ASN A 298 -12.39 8.92 31.24
C ASN A 298 -13.82 8.59 30.80
N LEU A 299 -14.11 8.59 29.49
CA LEU A 299 -15.34 8.00 28.98
C LEU A 299 -15.23 6.47 29.06
N GLN A 300 -16.30 5.82 29.49
CA GLN A 300 -16.39 4.37 29.49
C GLN A 300 -16.56 3.86 28.06
N ARG A 301 -16.26 2.59 27.85
CA ARG A 301 -16.47 1.92 26.55
C ARG A 301 -17.94 2.10 26.08
N GLY A 302 -18.13 2.60 24.87
CA GLY A 302 -19.47 2.82 24.33
C GLY A 302 -19.53 3.87 23.23
N SER A 303 -20.73 4.06 22.68
CA SER A 303 -21.01 5.08 21.67
C SER A 303 -21.51 6.38 22.31
N TYR A 304 -21.01 7.51 21.81
CA TYR A 304 -21.32 8.84 22.33
C TYR A 304 -21.61 9.81 21.20
N ILE A 305 -22.44 10.81 21.48
CA ILE A 305 -22.69 11.94 20.61
C ILE A 305 -21.99 13.15 21.23
N ILE A 306 -21.02 13.72 20.54
CA ILE A 306 -20.36 14.97 20.91
C ILE A 306 -21.00 16.09 20.13
N LYS A 307 -21.37 17.16 20.84
CA LYS A 307 -21.97 18.35 20.26
C LYS A 307 -21.24 19.62 20.72
N THR A 308 -20.94 20.50 19.75
CA THR A 308 -20.41 21.84 19.99
C THR A 308 -20.99 22.80 18.96
N GLY A 309 -21.71 23.84 19.41
CA GLY A 309 -22.46 24.70 18.52
C GLY A 309 -23.52 23.93 17.69
N THR A 310 -23.47 24.10 16.39
CA THR A 310 -24.32 23.38 15.43
C THR A 310 -23.70 22.04 15.00
N HIS A 311 -22.42 21.83 15.30
CA HIS A 311 -21.72 20.58 14.97
C HIS A 311 -22.07 19.44 15.92
N SER A 312 -22.27 18.24 15.36
CA SER A 312 -22.45 17.01 16.14
C SER A 312 -21.80 15.82 15.43
N GLN A 313 -21.11 14.98 16.20
CA GLN A 313 -20.46 13.78 15.71
C GLN A 313 -20.67 12.60 16.65
N ILE A 314 -20.90 11.41 16.06
CA ILE A 314 -20.93 10.16 16.79
C ILE A 314 -19.52 9.60 16.86
N ILE A 315 -19.11 9.16 18.05
CA ILE A 315 -17.83 8.50 18.30
C ILE A 315 -18.07 7.17 19.03
N TRP A 316 -17.15 6.26 18.88
CA TRP A 316 -17.09 5.01 19.63
C TRP A 316 -15.83 4.98 20.50
N VAL A 317 -15.98 4.80 21.82
CA VAL A 317 -14.88 4.64 22.79
C VAL A 317 -14.72 3.16 23.08
N GLU A 318 -13.52 2.63 22.87
CA GLU A 318 -13.14 1.23 23.09
C GLU A 318 -12.84 0.91 24.56
#